data_c007c0b8190ca4c2ef261a03dfc4d092
#
_entry.id   c007c0b8190ca4c2ef261a03dfc4d092
#
_cell.length_a   1.000
_cell.length_b   1.000
_cell.length_c   1.000
_cell.angle_alpha   90.00
_cell.angle_beta   90.00
_cell.angle_gamma   90.00
#
_symmetry.space_group_name_H-M   'P 1'
#
loop_
_entity.id
_entity.type
_entity.pdbx_description
1 polymer ?
#
loop_
_entity_poly.entity_id
_entity_poly.type
_entity_poly.pdbx_seq_one_letter_code
_entity_poly.pdbx_strand_id
1 'polypeptide(L)'
;MLAHGFTQTGRVWGRMDDDLAADHQVVLVDMPGHADSSQVAATLSVGAGLLGEVGERAAYLGYSMGARFCLHLALARPELVERLVLISGTAGIEDPDERLARRISDAELAEELDPMGHRGSPPIPVESFVRRWLEGPMFAGIDDRANGFTERLRNTGPGLASSLRLAGTGTQEPLWESVGTLSMPVLIISGGDDEKFAAIGHRLVEAIGANATHQVVTGVGHAPHLQRPDQVARLVRAHLDQATSQ
;
A
#
# COMPACT_ATOMS: atom_id res chain seq x y z
N MET A 1 -3.68 -12.20 -3.71
CA MET A 1 -4.46 -11.01 -3.28
C MET A 1 -3.61 -9.76 -3.43
N LEU A 2 -4.09 -8.73 -4.15
CA LEU A 2 -3.35 -7.49 -4.40
C LEU A 2 -4.08 -6.28 -3.78
N ALA A 3 -3.42 -5.58 -2.85
CA ALA A 3 -3.91 -4.43 -2.10
C ALA A 3 -3.17 -3.15 -2.52
N HIS A 4 -3.84 -2.23 -3.17
CA HIS A 4 -3.28 -1.03 -3.80
C HIS A 4 -2.93 0.11 -2.83
N GLY A 5 -2.21 1.12 -3.31
CA GLY A 5 -1.85 2.33 -2.59
C GLY A 5 -2.95 3.40 -2.56
N PHE A 6 -2.77 4.44 -1.74
CA PHE A 6 -3.69 5.57 -1.65
C PHE A 6 -3.92 6.23 -3.02
N THR A 7 -5.12 6.66 -3.28
CA THR A 7 -5.69 7.16 -4.55
C THR A 7 -5.78 6.15 -5.69
N GLN A 8 -5.15 4.99 -5.60
CA GLN A 8 -5.29 3.94 -6.61
C GLN A 8 -6.64 3.21 -6.50
N THR A 9 -6.83 2.23 -7.36
CA THR A 9 -7.92 1.24 -7.33
C THR A 9 -7.32 -0.15 -7.54
N GLY A 10 -8.11 -1.19 -7.39
CA GLY A 10 -7.69 -2.55 -7.68
C GLY A 10 -7.17 -2.78 -9.11
N ARG A 11 -7.35 -1.81 -10.01
CA ARG A 11 -6.93 -1.89 -11.41
C ARG A 11 -5.65 -1.13 -11.74
N VAL A 12 -4.95 -0.56 -10.75
CA VAL A 12 -3.74 0.24 -10.98
C VAL A 12 -2.50 -0.54 -10.57
N TRP A 13 -2.19 -1.60 -11.34
CA TRP A 13 -1.01 -2.45 -11.15
C TRP A 13 -0.07 -2.46 -12.36
N GLY A 14 -0.37 -1.64 -13.39
CA GLY A 14 0.34 -1.65 -14.66
C GLY A 14 0.06 -2.94 -15.43
N ARG A 15 1.11 -3.70 -15.74
CA ARG A 15 1.01 -5.03 -16.38
C ARG A 15 1.32 -6.17 -15.42
N MET A 16 1.61 -5.84 -14.17
CA MET A 16 2.05 -6.83 -13.18
C MET A 16 0.96 -7.83 -12.82
N ASP A 17 -0.28 -7.37 -12.71
CA ASP A 17 -1.44 -8.21 -12.45
C ASP A 17 -1.73 -9.18 -13.60
N ASP A 18 -1.66 -8.72 -14.86
CA ASP A 18 -1.77 -9.57 -16.04
C ASP A 18 -0.64 -10.60 -16.10
N ASP A 19 0.60 -10.18 -15.83
CA ASP A 19 1.74 -11.09 -15.79
C ASP A 19 1.58 -12.18 -14.73
N LEU A 20 1.11 -11.85 -13.54
CA LEU A 20 0.87 -12.82 -12.47
C LEU A 20 -0.34 -13.72 -12.77
N ALA A 21 -1.36 -13.21 -13.46
CA ALA A 21 -2.55 -13.97 -13.82
C ALA A 21 -2.27 -15.09 -14.85
N ALA A 22 -1.09 -15.10 -15.48
CA ALA A 22 -0.70 -16.16 -16.40
C ALA A 22 -0.57 -17.53 -15.72
N ASP A 23 -0.22 -17.57 -14.43
CA ASP A 23 0.06 -18.79 -13.67
C ASP A 23 -0.52 -18.77 -12.23
N HIS A 24 -1.15 -17.68 -11.81
CA HIS A 24 -1.77 -17.56 -10.49
C HIS A 24 -3.23 -17.06 -10.60
N GLN A 25 -4.06 -17.43 -9.66
CA GLN A 25 -5.35 -16.76 -9.47
C GLN A 25 -5.11 -15.42 -8.80
N VAL A 26 -5.29 -14.32 -9.53
CA VAL A 26 -5.11 -12.96 -9.02
C VAL A 26 -6.45 -12.37 -8.60
N VAL A 27 -6.52 -11.92 -7.36
CA VAL A 27 -7.68 -11.19 -6.82
C VAL A 27 -7.27 -9.75 -6.56
N LEU A 28 -7.91 -8.83 -7.25
CA LEU A 28 -7.73 -7.39 -7.15
C LEU A 28 -8.83 -6.81 -6.27
N VAL A 29 -8.48 -6.01 -5.28
CA VAL A 29 -9.46 -5.41 -4.35
C VAL A 29 -9.38 -3.90 -4.41
N ASP A 30 -10.52 -3.25 -4.31
CA ASP A 30 -10.58 -1.84 -3.97
C ASP A 30 -10.52 -1.70 -2.45
N MET A 31 -9.46 -1.08 -1.94
CA MET A 31 -9.25 -0.90 -0.49
C MET A 31 -10.31 0.04 0.12
N PRO A 32 -10.59 -0.05 1.41
CA PRO A 32 -11.57 0.81 2.08
C PRO A 32 -11.38 2.30 1.74
N GLY A 33 -12.47 2.98 1.40
CA GLY A 33 -12.49 4.37 0.96
C GLY A 33 -12.15 4.60 -0.52
N HIS A 34 -11.95 3.53 -1.32
CA HIS A 34 -11.55 3.65 -2.73
C HIS A 34 -12.55 2.97 -3.67
N ALA A 35 -12.75 3.57 -4.84
CA ALA A 35 -13.56 3.07 -5.96
C ALA A 35 -14.87 2.39 -5.50
N ASP A 36 -15.08 1.11 -5.80
CA ASP A 36 -16.30 0.39 -5.45
C ASP A 36 -16.44 0.15 -3.93
N SER A 37 -15.33 0.29 -3.16
CA SER A 37 -15.30 0.29 -1.70
C SER A 37 -15.32 1.71 -1.08
N SER A 38 -15.68 2.74 -1.83
CA SER A 38 -15.65 4.15 -1.38
C SER A 38 -16.50 4.43 -0.13
N GLN A 39 -17.55 3.64 0.10
CA GLN A 39 -18.42 3.75 1.28
C GLN A 39 -17.95 2.92 2.49
N VAL A 40 -16.89 2.15 2.32
CA VAL A 40 -16.35 1.32 3.41
C VAL A 40 -15.38 2.17 4.23
N ALA A 41 -15.82 2.57 5.43
CA ALA A 41 -14.97 3.28 6.40
C ALA A 41 -14.29 2.26 7.32
N ALA A 42 -12.96 2.19 7.27
CA ALA A 42 -12.21 1.21 8.07
C ALA A 42 -10.86 1.76 8.55
N THR A 43 -10.53 1.46 9.78
CA THR A 43 -9.14 1.60 10.29
C THR A 43 -8.24 0.53 9.66
N LEU A 44 -6.92 0.64 9.83
CA LEU A 44 -5.99 -0.38 9.35
C LEU A 44 -6.31 -1.78 9.88
N SER A 45 -6.66 -1.91 11.14
CA SER A 45 -7.01 -3.20 11.74
C SER A 45 -8.32 -3.77 11.17
N VAL A 46 -9.37 -2.95 11.05
CA VAL A 46 -10.66 -3.39 10.48
C VAL A 46 -10.50 -3.74 9.01
N GLY A 47 -9.83 -2.88 8.22
CA GLY A 47 -9.62 -3.15 6.79
C GLY A 47 -8.71 -4.35 6.53
N ALA A 48 -7.74 -4.62 7.39
CA ALA A 48 -6.95 -5.86 7.34
C ALA A 48 -7.83 -7.10 7.57
N GLY A 49 -8.76 -7.04 8.52
CA GLY A 49 -9.75 -8.11 8.72
C GLY A 49 -10.59 -8.37 7.47
N LEU A 50 -11.17 -7.30 6.88
CA LEU A 50 -11.94 -7.39 5.63
C LEU A 50 -11.11 -7.97 4.48
N LEU A 51 -9.84 -7.56 4.35
CA LEU A 51 -8.92 -8.10 3.35
C LEU A 51 -8.71 -9.60 3.54
N GLY A 52 -8.58 -10.05 4.78
CA GLY A 52 -8.45 -11.47 5.13
C GLY A 52 -9.71 -12.28 4.85
N GLU A 53 -10.91 -11.71 5.07
CA GLU A 53 -12.19 -12.35 4.74
C GLU A 53 -12.36 -12.56 3.23
N VAL A 54 -11.91 -11.59 2.41
CA VAL A 54 -12.00 -11.70 0.93
C VAL A 54 -10.93 -12.62 0.35
N GLY A 55 -9.70 -12.54 0.89
CA GLY A 55 -8.54 -13.25 0.35
C GLY A 55 -8.38 -14.66 0.90
N GLU A 56 -9.05 -14.97 2.03
CA GLU A 56 -8.91 -16.24 2.73
C GLU A 56 -7.42 -16.59 2.94
N ARG A 57 -7.05 -17.85 2.79
CA ARG A 57 -5.65 -18.28 2.88
C ARG A 57 -4.96 -18.13 1.52
N ALA A 58 -4.05 -17.14 1.40
CA ALA A 58 -3.41 -16.78 0.15
C ALA A 58 -2.04 -16.10 0.35
N ALA A 59 -1.35 -15.83 -0.74
CA ALA A 59 -0.29 -14.83 -0.78
C ALA A 59 -0.89 -13.43 -0.86
N TYR A 60 -0.36 -12.52 -0.04
CA TYR A 60 -0.79 -11.12 0.05
C TYR A 60 0.31 -10.19 -0.42
N LEU A 61 -0.02 -9.36 -1.40
CA LEU A 61 0.85 -8.34 -1.93
C LEU A 61 0.21 -6.98 -1.74
N GLY A 62 0.91 -6.09 -1.05
CA GLY A 62 0.46 -4.74 -0.81
C GLY A 62 1.46 -3.69 -1.30
N TYR A 63 0.93 -2.60 -1.86
CA TYR A 63 1.73 -1.43 -2.21
C TYR A 63 1.39 -0.26 -1.29
N SER A 64 2.40 0.38 -0.71
CA SER A 64 2.31 1.60 0.10
C SER A 64 1.22 1.49 1.19
N MET A 65 0.06 2.12 1.04
CA MET A 65 -1.10 1.95 1.94
C MET A 65 -1.52 0.47 2.02
N GLY A 66 -1.65 -0.23 0.90
CA GLY A 66 -2.00 -1.65 0.86
C GLY A 66 -0.99 -2.55 1.56
N ALA A 67 0.31 -2.20 1.52
CA ALA A 67 1.35 -2.92 2.26
C ALA A 67 1.12 -2.83 3.78
N ARG A 68 0.63 -1.69 4.28
CA ARG A 68 0.29 -1.52 5.70
C ARG A 68 -0.90 -2.39 6.10
N PHE A 69 -1.94 -2.47 5.27
CA PHE A 69 -3.07 -3.39 5.50
C PHE A 69 -2.63 -4.85 5.50
N CYS A 70 -1.81 -5.26 4.52
CA CYS A 70 -1.27 -6.62 4.45
C CYS A 70 -0.40 -6.95 5.67
N LEU A 71 0.41 -5.99 6.16
CA LEU A 71 1.24 -6.17 7.35
C LEU A 71 0.38 -6.34 8.61
N HIS A 72 -0.68 -5.52 8.77
CA HIS A 72 -1.64 -5.67 9.86
C HIS A 72 -2.35 -7.03 9.81
N LEU A 73 -2.75 -7.51 8.61
CA LEU A 73 -3.34 -8.83 8.45
C LEU A 73 -2.36 -9.94 8.86
N ALA A 74 -1.12 -9.87 8.37
CA ALA A 74 -0.11 -10.88 8.63
C ALA A 74 0.24 -11.02 10.13
N LEU A 75 0.18 -9.91 10.87
CA LEU A 75 0.39 -9.92 12.31
C LEU A 75 -0.84 -10.40 13.09
N ALA A 76 -2.05 -10.05 12.64
CA ALA A 76 -3.29 -10.41 13.34
C ALA A 76 -3.78 -11.83 13.01
N ARG A 77 -3.56 -12.30 11.78
CA ARG A 77 -4.06 -13.56 11.25
C ARG A 77 -2.98 -14.27 10.40
N PRO A 78 -1.82 -14.62 10.99
CA PRO A 78 -0.70 -15.23 10.25
C PRO A 78 -1.08 -16.52 9.52
N GLU A 79 -2.08 -17.25 10.00
CA GLU A 79 -2.58 -18.47 9.38
C GLU A 79 -3.24 -18.27 8.00
N LEU A 80 -3.67 -17.04 7.70
CA LEU A 80 -4.23 -16.69 6.39
C LEU A 80 -3.17 -16.28 5.37
N VAL A 81 -1.96 -15.93 5.82
CA VAL A 81 -0.93 -15.35 4.95
C VAL A 81 0.13 -16.41 4.63
N GLU A 82 0.03 -17.01 3.44
CA GLU A 82 1.03 -17.98 2.99
C GLU A 82 2.38 -17.34 2.67
N ARG A 83 2.33 -16.15 2.06
CA ARG A 83 3.49 -15.32 1.70
C ARG A 83 3.10 -13.86 1.74
N LEU A 84 4.02 -13.02 2.14
CA LEU A 84 3.80 -11.58 2.22
C LEU A 84 4.75 -10.83 1.28
N VAL A 85 4.21 -9.93 0.47
CA VAL A 85 4.99 -9.00 -0.36
C VAL A 85 4.62 -7.57 0.00
N LEU A 86 5.62 -6.78 0.41
CA LEU A 86 5.47 -5.39 0.80
C LEU A 86 6.22 -4.49 -0.18
N ILE A 87 5.50 -3.81 -1.07
CA ILE A 87 6.08 -2.83 -2.00
C ILE A 87 6.00 -1.45 -1.37
N SER A 88 7.14 -0.83 -1.10
CA SER A 88 7.26 0.52 -0.52
C SER A 88 6.36 0.71 0.72
N GLY A 89 6.34 -0.30 1.59
CA GLY A 89 5.58 -0.34 2.83
C GLY A 89 6.38 0.13 4.04
N THR A 90 5.69 0.32 5.17
CA THR A 90 6.31 0.70 6.45
C THR A 90 5.60 0.02 7.63
N ALA A 91 6.36 -0.25 8.69
CA ALA A 91 5.82 -0.67 9.99
C ALA A 91 5.32 0.51 10.86
N GLY A 92 5.26 1.72 10.30
CA GLY A 92 4.77 2.93 10.99
C GLY A 92 5.87 3.89 11.42
N ILE A 93 5.44 5.07 11.88
CA ILE A 93 6.30 6.16 12.37
C ILE A 93 6.42 6.01 13.88
N GLU A 94 7.65 5.78 14.38
CA GLU A 94 7.88 5.56 15.81
C GLU A 94 7.88 6.87 16.61
N ASP A 95 8.55 7.89 16.06
CA ASP A 95 8.60 9.18 16.71
C ASP A 95 7.18 9.77 16.85
N PRO A 96 6.72 10.05 18.08
CA PRO A 96 5.35 10.51 18.30
C PRO A 96 5.08 11.89 17.72
N ASP A 97 6.09 12.77 17.65
CA ASP A 97 5.93 14.11 17.10
C ASP A 97 5.86 14.07 15.56
N GLU A 98 6.69 13.25 14.92
CA GLU A 98 6.59 13.00 13.48
C GLU A 98 5.25 12.32 13.12
N ARG A 99 4.80 11.37 13.94
CA ARG A 99 3.52 10.70 13.74
C ARG A 99 2.35 11.67 13.89
N LEU A 100 2.41 12.56 14.87
CA LEU A 100 1.40 13.62 15.06
C LEU A 100 1.41 14.60 13.88
N ALA A 101 2.57 15.08 13.46
CA ALA A 101 2.70 15.97 12.30
C ALA A 101 2.13 15.32 11.02
N ARG A 102 2.41 14.02 10.81
CA ARG A 102 1.84 13.29 9.69
C ARG A 102 0.31 13.12 9.81
N ARG A 103 -0.22 12.90 11.01
CA ARG A 103 -1.68 12.82 11.24
C ARG A 103 -2.36 14.15 10.92
N ILE A 104 -1.75 15.27 11.29
CA ILE A 104 -2.24 16.60 10.97
C ILE A 104 -2.26 16.81 9.45
N SER A 105 -1.18 16.48 8.77
CA SER A 105 -1.09 16.60 7.31
C SER A 105 -2.11 15.69 6.59
N ASP A 106 -2.29 14.45 7.05
CA ASP A 106 -3.33 13.55 6.51
C ASP A 106 -4.75 14.12 6.73
N ALA A 107 -4.99 14.77 7.88
CA ALA A 107 -6.27 15.41 8.19
C ALA A 107 -6.53 16.67 7.32
N GLU A 108 -5.51 17.48 7.05
CA GLU A 108 -5.59 18.62 6.15
C GLU A 108 -5.98 18.20 4.73
N LEU A 109 -5.34 17.16 4.19
CA LEU A 109 -5.69 16.60 2.89
C LEU A 109 -7.12 16.03 2.86
N ALA A 110 -7.55 15.40 3.96
CA ALA A 110 -8.91 14.88 4.08
C ALA A 110 -9.95 16.02 4.12
N GLU A 111 -9.64 17.13 4.77
CA GLU A 111 -10.52 18.30 4.84
C GLU A 111 -10.68 18.98 3.48
N GLU A 112 -9.65 19.00 2.63
CA GLU A 112 -9.76 19.49 1.25
C GLU A 112 -10.75 18.65 0.42
N LEU A 113 -10.77 17.32 0.63
CA LEU A 113 -11.59 16.37 -0.12
C LEU A 113 -13.04 16.30 0.39
N ASP A 114 -13.21 16.44 1.69
CA ASP A 114 -14.49 16.32 2.39
C ASP A 114 -14.51 17.17 3.67
N PRO A 115 -14.88 18.46 3.56
CA PRO A 115 -14.94 19.36 4.70
C PRO A 115 -16.06 18.94 5.66
N MET A 116 -15.70 18.40 6.84
CA MET A 116 -16.63 17.94 7.87
C MET A 116 -17.35 19.12 8.56
N GLY A 117 -18.26 19.79 7.81
CA GLY A 117 -19.12 20.82 8.37
C GLY A 117 -18.45 22.18 8.63
N HIS A 118 -17.22 22.38 8.21
CA HIS A 118 -16.58 23.69 8.23
C HIS A 118 -17.17 24.56 7.12
N ARG A 119 -17.92 25.60 7.52
CA ARG A 119 -18.50 26.59 6.62
C ARG A 119 -17.39 27.47 6.03
N GLY A 120 -16.82 27.10 4.88
CA GLY A 120 -15.80 27.99 4.32
C GLY A 120 -15.43 27.72 2.88
N SER A 121 -15.10 26.51 2.53
CA SER A 121 -14.68 26.19 1.16
C SER A 121 -15.38 24.93 0.65
N PRO A 122 -15.81 24.92 -0.62
CA PRO A 122 -16.34 23.70 -1.22
C PRO A 122 -15.20 22.66 -1.31
N PRO A 123 -15.53 21.34 -1.27
CA PRO A 123 -14.53 20.30 -1.47
C PRO A 123 -13.88 20.45 -2.84
N ILE A 124 -12.57 20.15 -2.92
CA ILE A 124 -11.90 20.14 -4.21
C ILE A 124 -12.34 18.93 -5.03
N PRO A 125 -12.47 19.05 -6.35
CA PRO A 125 -12.75 17.91 -7.23
C PRO A 125 -11.68 16.83 -7.10
N VAL A 126 -12.09 15.56 -7.08
CA VAL A 126 -11.16 14.41 -7.03
C VAL A 126 -10.13 14.47 -8.15
N GLU A 127 -10.52 14.91 -9.36
CA GLU A 127 -9.59 15.09 -10.47
C GLU A 127 -8.46 16.06 -10.13
N SER A 128 -8.77 17.23 -9.56
CA SER A 128 -7.78 18.22 -9.18
C SER A 128 -6.85 17.71 -8.08
N PHE A 129 -7.41 16.97 -7.10
CA PHE A 129 -6.64 16.34 -6.05
C PHE A 129 -5.66 15.29 -6.61
N VAL A 130 -6.15 14.35 -7.43
CA VAL A 130 -5.36 13.27 -8.01
C VAL A 130 -4.25 13.83 -8.91
N ARG A 131 -4.54 14.87 -9.70
CA ARG A 131 -3.53 15.53 -10.55
C ARG A 131 -2.39 16.09 -9.70
N ARG A 132 -2.71 16.89 -8.69
CA ARG A 132 -1.71 17.45 -7.76
C ARG A 132 -0.97 16.35 -6.98
N TRP A 133 -1.67 15.29 -6.59
CA TRP A 133 -1.07 14.14 -5.90
C TRP A 133 0.00 13.46 -6.75
N LEU A 134 -0.28 13.24 -8.02
CA LEU A 134 0.65 12.62 -8.97
C LEU A 134 1.82 13.52 -9.39
N GLU A 135 1.69 14.84 -9.26
CA GLU A 135 2.79 15.80 -9.44
C GLU A 135 3.79 15.78 -8.27
N GLY A 136 3.44 15.12 -7.17
CA GLY A 136 4.31 15.03 -6.01
C GLY A 136 5.60 14.25 -6.30
N PRO A 137 6.70 14.54 -5.56
CA PRO A 137 8.02 13.95 -5.80
C PRO A 137 8.04 12.43 -5.69
N MET A 138 7.14 11.86 -4.93
CA MET A 138 6.96 10.41 -4.77
C MET A 138 6.64 9.70 -6.10
N PHE A 139 6.04 10.41 -7.07
CA PHE A 139 5.62 9.86 -8.36
C PHE A 139 6.51 10.34 -9.52
N ALA A 140 7.62 11.02 -9.23
CA ALA A 140 8.55 11.47 -10.26
C ALA A 140 9.02 10.29 -11.12
N GLY A 141 9.03 10.48 -12.43
CA GLY A 141 9.47 9.47 -13.40
C GLY A 141 8.46 8.36 -13.72
N ILE A 142 7.23 8.44 -13.21
CA ILE A 142 6.15 7.54 -13.65
C ILE A 142 5.58 8.09 -14.97
N ASP A 143 5.52 7.23 -16.00
CA ASP A 143 4.87 7.55 -17.28
C ASP A 143 3.37 7.85 -17.05
N ASP A 144 2.84 8.87 -17.74
CA ASP A 144 1.43 9.26 -17.64
C ASP A 144 0.47 8.11 -18.00
N ARG A 145 0.88 7.19 -18.87
CA ARG A 145 0.10 6.00 -19.22
C ARG A 145 0.09 4.95 -18.12
N ALA A 146 1.14 4.91 -17.30
CA ALA A 146 1.31 3.95 -16.23
C ALA A 146 0.77 4.44 -14.88
N ASN A 147 0.58 5.75 -14.71
CA ASN A 147 0.20 6.33 -13.41
C ASN A 147 -1.26 6.02 -12.99
N GLY A 148 -2.07 5.48 -13.91
CA GLY A 148 -3.46 5.08 -13.64
C GLY A 148 -4.41 6.25 -13.41
N PHE A 149 -4.13 7.44 -13.93
CA PHE A 149 -4.92 8.66 -13.68
C PHE A 149 -6.43 8.44 -13.88
N THR A 150 -6.85 7.88 -15.01
CA THR A 150 -8.27 7.64 -15.30
C THR A 150 -8.94 6.71 -14.30
N GLU A 151 -8.27 5.63 -13.90
CA GLU A 151 -8.79 4.70 -12.90
C GLU A 151 -8.90 5.35 -11.52
N ARG A 152 -7.96 6.23 -11.15
CA ARG A 152 -8.00 6.98 -9.89
C ARG A 152 -9.21 7.90 -9.78
N LEU A 153 -9.79 8.35 -10.92
CA LEU A 153 -11.01 9.18 -10.95
C LEU A 153 -12.29 8.41 -10.57
N ARG A 154 -12.21 7.09 -10.40
CA ARG A 154 -13.31 6.30 -9.83
C ARG A 154 -13.46 6.52 -8.32
N ASN A 155 -12.47 7.11 -7.67
CA ASN A 155 -12.53 7.45 -6.26
C ASN A 155 -13.51 8.61 -6.00
N THR A 156 -14.00 8.69 -4.77
CA THR A 156 -14.83 9.79 -4.29
C THR A 156 -14.08 10.63 -3.26
N GLY A 157 -14.34 11.93 -3.19
CA GLY A 157 -13.75 12.81 -2.16
C GLY A 157 -13.97 12.29 -0.74
N PRO A 158 -15.24 12.01 -0.34
CA PRO A 158 -15.52 11.45 0.98
C PRO A 158 -14.82 10.10 1.27
N GLY A 159 -14.72 9.22 0.27
CA GLY A 159 -14.02 7.93 0.42
C GLY A 159 -12.53 8.11 0.70
N LEU A 160 -11.84 8.91 -0.13
CA LEU A 160 -10.42 9.22 0.08
C LEU A 160 -10.18 9.94 1.41
N ALA A 161 -11.05 10.89 1.78
CA ALA A 161 -10.97 11.59 3.06
C ALA A 161 -11.13 10.62 4.24
N SER A 162 -12.10 9.69 4.16
CA SER A 162 -12.29 8.63 5.15
C SER A 162 -11.03 7.76 5.29
N SER A 163 -10.43 7.35 4.17
CA SER A 163 -9.19 6.56 4.17
C SER A 163 -8.04 7.31 4.85
N LEU A 164 -7.85 8.61 4.58
CA LEU A 164 -6.83 9.43 5.25
C LEU A 164 -7.06 9.53 6.75
N ARG A 165 -8.30 9.77 7.18
CA ARG A 165 -8.66 9.93 8.59
C ARG A 165 -8.51 8.64 9.39
N LEU A 166 -8.85 7.49 8.80
CA LEU A 166 -8.93 6.20 9.50
C LEU A 166 -7.71 5.31 9.30
N ALA A 167 -7.07 5.40 8.14
CA ALA A 167 -5.95 4.55 7.72
C ALA A 167 -4.74 5.35 7.19
N GLY A 168 -4.67 6.66 7.46
CA GLY A 168 -3.51 7.49 7.16
C GLY A 168 -2.24 6.97 7.86
N THR A 169 -1.07 7.32 7.35
CA THR A 169 0.19 6.85 7.95
C THR A 169 0.38 7.37 9.38
N GLY A 170 -0.14 8.57 9.66
CA GLY A 170 -0.09 9.17 11.00
C GLY A 170 -1.04 8.53 12.02
N THR A 171 -2.02 7.72 11.59
CA THR A 171 -2.91 6.99 12.50
C THR A 171 -2.41 5.58 12.83
N GLN A 172 -1.39 5.10 12.12
CA GLN A 172 -0.82 3.78 12.36
C GLN A 172 0.02 3.78 13.64
N GLU A 173 -0.34 2.92 14.58
CA GLU A 173 0.59 2.61 15.68
C GLU A 173 1.80 1.86 15.14
N PRO A 174 3.02 2.15 15.65
CA PRO A 174 4.23 1.47 15.18
C PRO A 174 4.17 -0.04 15.44
N LEU A 175 4.57 -0.83 14.44
CA LEU A 175 4.55 -2.30 14.49
C LEU A 175 5.96 -2.90 14.60
N TRP A 176 6.99 -2.07 14.78
CA TRP A 176 8.39 -2.48 14.75
C TRP A 176 8.73 -3.58 15.76
N GLU A 177 8.14 -3.53 16.95
CA GLU A 177 8.32 -4.56 17.98
C GLU A 177 7.60 -5.88 17.64
N SER A 178 6.58 -5.82 16.76
CA SER A 178 5.75 -6.97 16.43
C SER A 178 6.18 -7.68 15.14
N VAL A 179 6.87 -7.00 14.20
CA VAL A 179 7.19 -7.60 12.89
C VAL A 179 8.11 -8.81 13.00
N GLY A 180 8.89 -8.94 14.06
CA GLY A 180 9.71 -10.13 14.34
C GLY A 180 8.92 -11.41 14.62
N THR A 181 7.60 -11.30 14.83
CA THR A 181 6.71 -12.46 15.02
C THR A 181 6.16 -13.04 13.72
N LEU A 182 6.41 -12.39 12.58
CA LEU A 182 6.00 -12.89 11.26
C LEU A 182 6.71 -14.20 10.96
N SER A 183 5.94 -15.26 10.70
CA SER A 183 6.47 -16.61 10.48
C SER A 183 6.48 -17.03 9.00
N MET A 184 5.68 -16.36 8.17
CA MET A 184 5.64 -16.60 6.72
C MET A 184 6.85 -15.98 6.01
N PRO A 185 7.20 -16.46 4.78
CA PRO A 185 8.18 -15.76 3.94
C PRO A 185 7.73 -14.35 3.58
N VAL A 186 8.63 -13.37 3.72
CA VAL A 186 8.36 -11.94 3.44
C VAL A 186 9.34 -11.43 2.37
N LEU A 187 8.79 -10.84 1.32
CA LEU A 187 9.54 -10.08 0.32
C LEU A 187 9.23 -8.60 0.46
N ILE A 188 10.26 -7.80 0.68
CA ILE A 188 10.17 -6.33 0.66
C ILE A 188 10.73 -5.84 -0.67
N ILE A 189 10.02 -4.94 -1.35
CA ILE A 189 10.46 -4.31 -2.60
C ILE A 189 10.41 -2.79 -2.42
N SER A 190 11.48 -2.11 -2.77
CA SER A 190 11.53 -0.64 -2.82
C SER A 190 12.20 -0.15 -4.10
N GLY A 191 11.91 1.09 -4.50
CA GLY A 191 12.66 1.77 -5.54
C GLY A 191 13.96 2.35 -5.00
N GLY A 192 15.04 2.31 -5.79
CA GLY A 192 16.36 2.81 -5.40
C GLY A 192 16.42 4.33 -5.29
N ASP A 193 15.57 5.04 -6.04
CA ASP A 193 15.48 6.51 -6.00
C ASP A 193 14.55 7.00 -4.87
N ASP A 194 13.88 6.09 -4.15
CA ASP A 194 13.15 6.35 -2.92
C ASP A 194 14.00 5.92 -1.71
N GLU A 195 15.02 6.72 -1.40
CA GLU A 195 15.99 6.44 -0.32
C GLU A 195 15.30 6.15 1.02
N LYS A 196 14.21 6.86 1.31
CA LYS A 196 13.44 6.67 2.55
C LYS A 196 12.89 5.25 2.64
N PHE A 197 12.19 4.79 1.61
CA PHE A 197 11.58 3.45 1.64
C PHE A 197 12.59 2.34 1.38
N ALA A 198 13.72 2.61 0.72
CA ALA A 198 14.85 1.70 0.68
C ALA A 198 15.44 1.46 2.08
N ALA A 199 15.67 2.53 2.85
CA ALA A 199 16.13 2.43 4.24
C ALA A 199 15.11 1.70 5.14
N ILE A 200 13.81 2.00 5.01
CA ILE A 200 12.74 1.29 5.72
C ILE A 200 12.74 -0.20 5.36
N GLY A 201 12.93 -0.54 4.08
CA GLY A 201 12.99 -1.94 3.62
C GLY A 201 14.15 -2.72 4.24
N HIS A 202 15.34 -2.13 4.34
CA HIS A 202 16.48 -2.74 5.05
C HIS A 202 16.14 -2.97 6.52
N ARG A 203 15.60 -1.97 7.19
CA ARG A 203 15.20 -2.08 8.59
C ARG A 203 14.12 -3.13 8.82
N LEU A 204 13.16 -3.28 7.90
CA LEU A 204 12.14 -4.33 7.99
C LEU A 204 12.77 -5.73 7.93
N VAL A 205 13.74 -5.97 7.05
CA VAL A 205 14.46 -7.26 7.02
C VAL A 205 15.18 -7.53 8.33
N GLU A 206 15.89 -6.54 8.87
CA GLU A 206 16.57 -6.68 10.16
C GLU A 206 15.60 -7.00 11.30
N ALA A 207 14.44 -6.34 11.34
CA ALA A 207 13.44 -6.53 12.37
C ALA A 207 12.66 -7.84 12.24
N ILE A 208 12.37 -8.30 11.00
CA ILE A 208 11.65 -9.55 10.74
C ILE A 208 12.60 -10.75 10.90
N GLY A 209 13.81 -10.67 10.36
CA GLY A 209 14.83 -11.72 10.49
C GLY A 209 14.90 -12.64 9.28
N ALA A 210 15.24 -13.92 9.50
CA ALA A 210 15.68 -14.86 8.46
C ALA A 210 14.64 -15.20 7.38
N ASN A 211 13.37 -14.99 7.62
CA ASN A 211 12.30 -15.23 6.66
C ASN A 211 11.97 -14.02 5.78
N ALA A 212 12.71 -12.91 5.90
CA ALA A 212 12.54 -11.72 5.09
C ALA A 212 13.69 -11.49 4.12
N THR A 213 13.36 -10.99 2.94
CA THR A 213 14.33 -10.53 1.93
C THR A 213 13.93 -9.16 1.40
N HIS A 214 14.92 -8.35 1.01
CA HIS A 214 14.69 -7.04 0.42
C HIS A 214 15.31 -6.96 -0.98
N GLN A 215 14.53 -6.45 -1.92
CA GLN A 215 14.93 -6.20 -3.30
C GLN A 215 14.77 -4.70 -3.60
N VAL A 216 15.88 -4.06 -3.97
CA VAL A 216 15.89 -2.66 -4.39
C VAL A 216 15.91 -2.60 -5.92
N VAL A 217 14.87 -2.01 -6.51
CA VAL A 217 14.77 -1.81 -7.96
C VAL A 217 15.43 -0.47 -8.31
N THR A 218 16.58 -0.52 -8.98
CA THR A 218 17.39 0.67 -9.30
C THR A 218 16.72 1.55 -10.35
N GLY A 219 16.89 2.88 -10.23
CA GLY A 219 16.41 3.88 -11.19
C GLY A 219 14.88 4.01 -11.23
N VAL A 220 14.23 3.76 -10.11
CA VAL A 220 12.78 3.95 -9.92
C VAL A 220 12.49 4.49 -8.52
N GLY A 221 11.38 5.25 -8.42
CA GLY A 221 10.91 5.84 -7.17
C GLY A 221 9.95 4.94 -6.39
N HIS A 222 8.99 5.57 -5.72
CA HIS A 222 8.07 4.95 -4.75
C HIS A 222 7.14 3.87 -5.32
N ALA A 223 6.86 3.88 -6.63
CA ALA A 223 5.97 2.91 -7.27
C ALA A 223 6.73 2.01 -8.28
N PRO A 224 7.66 1.15 -7.84
CA PRO A 224 8.46 0.32 -8.72
C PRO A 224 7.61 -0.60 -9.61
N HIS A 225 6.46 -1.06 -9.14
CA HIS A 225 5.52 -1.89 -9.91
C HIS A 225 4.89 -1.16 -11.11
N LEU A 226 4.80 0.17 -11.08
CA LEU A 226 4.33 0.96 -12.22
C LEU A 226 5.47 1.36 -13.16
N GLN A 227 6.69 1.56 -12.64
CA GLN A 227 7.85 2.01 -13.41
C GLN A 227 8.62 0.84 -14.05
N ARG A 228 8.62 -0.34 -13.44
CA ARG A 228 9.27 -1.57 -13.91
C ARG A 228 8.39 -2.80 -13.65
N PRO A 229 7.15 -2.85 -14.19
CA PRO A 229 6.18 -3.91 -13.88
C PRO A 229 6.74 -5.30 -14.14
N ASP A 230 7.43 -5.53 -15.26
CA ASP A 230 7.99 -6.83 -15.62
C ASP A 230 9.08 -7.30 -14.65
N GLN A 231 9.90 -6.36 -14.11
CA GLN A 231 10.92 -6.70 -13.12
C GLN A 231 10.29 -7.04 -11.78
N VAL A 232 9.32 -6.25 -11.34
CA VAL A 232 8.62 -6.50 -10.07
C VAL A 232 7.81 -7.79 -10.15
N ALA A 233 7.12 -8.07 -11.26
CA ALA A 233 6.40 -9.34 -11.47
C ALA A 233 7.35 -10.54 -11.36
N ARG A 234 8.55 -10.49 -11.96
CA ARG A 234 9.55 -11.57 -11.81
C ARG A 234 9.99 -11.76 -10.37
N LEU A 235 10.23 -10.68 -9.61
CA LEU A 235 10.62 -10.78 -8.20
C LEU A 235 9.50 -11.40 -7.36
N VAL A 236 8.27 -10.97 -7.58
CA VAL A 236 7.09 -11.52 -6.90
C VAL A 236 6.93 -12.99 -7.24
N ARG A 237 6.94 -13.37 -8.53
CA ARG A 237 6.81 -14.78 -8.96
C ARG A 237 7.90 -15.65 -8.35
N ALA A 238 9.16 -15.23 -8.40
CA ALA A 238 10.26 -15.97 -7.77
C ALA A 238 10.05 -16.17 -6.26
N HIS A 239 9.42 -15.22 -5.57
CA HIS A 239 9.08 -15.36 -4.16
C HIS A 239 7.88 -16.30 -3.96
N LEU A 240 6.88 -16.27 -4.82
CA LEU A 240 5.71 -17.15 -4.74
C LEU A 240 6.06 -18.62 -5.01
N ASP A 241 7.01 -18.87 -5.92
CA ASP A 241 7.43 -20.22 -6.34
C ASP A 241 8.45 -20.89 -5.41
N GLN A 242 9.02 -20.17 -4.44
CA GLN A 242 9.96 -20.78 -3.48
C GLN A 242 9.27 -21.91 -2.71
N ALA A 243 9.86 -23.11 -2.69
CA ALA A 243 9.35 -24.20 -1.86
C ALA A 243 9.30 -23.74 -0.39
N THR A 244 8.16 -23.91 0.25
CA THR A 244 8.05 -23.69 1.70
C THR A 244 8.94 -24.72 2.37
N SER A 245 10.07 -24.30 2.93
CA SER A 245 10.89 -25.19 3.76
C SER A 245 10.03 -25.62 4.95
N GLN A 246 9.65 -26.89 4.97
CA GLN A 246 8.93 -27.52 6.08
C GLN A 246 9.83 -27.66 7.31
#